data_838138ee52cb120da332c971c96441b8
#
_entry.id   838138ee52cb120da332c971c96441b8
#
_cell.length_a   1.000
_cell.length_b   1.000
_cell.length_c   1.000
_cell.angle_alpha   90.00
_cell.angle_beta   90.00
_cell.angle_gamma   90.00
#
_symmetry.space_group_name_H-M   'P 1'
#
loop_
_entity.id
_entity.type
_entity.pdbx_description
1 polymer ?
#
loop_
_entity_poly.entity_id
_entity_poly.type
_entity_poly.pdbx_seq_one_letter_code
_entity_poly.pdbx_strand_id
1 'polypeptide(L)'
;MFARVKANVELGYTEEDMKTGSALKGAVEALPEPGALRDVEAAVAHAATLVPGGKVGVVGFCWGGLMTWRAACTLPSVSAAVCYYGGGMTGEHEANRQALCPVLAHFGSKDHYISLESVEAFKLAQPKVQVYVYEADHGFNCGQRGSYSAAAAAQAMERTLAFFGEHLA
;
A
#
# COMPACT_ATOMS: atom_id res chain seq x y z
N MET A 1 -2.44 -5.93 11.47
CA MET A 1 -1.79 -6.93 10.60
C MET A 1 -0.95 -7.93 11.41
N PHE A 2 -0.20 -7.52 12.44
CA PHE A 2 0.62 -8.45 13.25
C PHE A 2 -0.16 -9.33 14.23
N ALA A 3 -1.42 -9.03 14.51
CA ALA A 3 -2.22 -9.71 15.55
C ALA A 3 -2.34 -11.24 15.37
N ARG A 4 -2.17 -11.73 14.13
CA ARG A 4 -2.13 -13.18 13.85
C ARG A 4 -0.88 -13.88 14.39
N VAL A 5 0.19 -13.14 14.61
CA VAL A 5 1.49 -13.63 15.10
C VAL A 5 1.73 -13.12 16.54
N LYS A 6 1.47 -11.84 16.76
CA LYS A 6 1.66 -11.17 18.05
C LYS A 6 0.63 -10.05 18.21
N ALA A 7 -0.20 -10.13 19.25
CA ALA A 7 -1.16 -9.08 19.59
C ALA A 7 -0.46 -7.89 20.29
N ASN A 8 -1.11 -6.73 20.26
CA ASN A 8 -0.69 -5.52 20.99
C ASN A 8 0.76 -5.11 20.66
N VAL A 9 1.12 -5.11 19.37
CA VAL A 9 2.44 -4.68 18.91
C VAL A 9 2.43 -3.17 18.78
N GLU A 10 3.29 -2.51 19.54
CA GLU A 10 3.58 -1.08 19.45
C GLU A 10 5.08 -0.94 19.18
N LEU A 11 5.45 -0.34 18.05
CA LEU A 11 6.82 -0.15 17.60
C LEU A 11 7.02 1.29 17.13
N GLY A 12 8.18 1.85 17.46
CA GLY A 12 8.66 3.11 16.91
C GLY A 12 9.50 2.90 15.64
N TYR A 13 10.51 3.77 15.49
CA TYR A 13 11.43 3.77 14.35
C TYR A 13 12.90 3.66 14.78
N THR A 14 13.16 3.14 15.97
CA THR A 14 14.52 2.77 16.38
C THR A 14 15.01 1.58 15.55
N GLU A 15 16.30 1.35 15.50
CA GLU A 15 16.88 0.21 14.78
C GLU A 15 16.31 -1.13 15.31
N GLU A 16 16.14 -1.24 16.62
CA GLU A 16 15.55 -2.42 17.27
C GLU A 16 14.07 -2.61 16.90
N ASP A 17 13.29 -1.52 16.90
CA ASP A 17 11.89 -1.56 16.48
C ASP A 17 11.76 -1.98 15.01
N MET A 18 12.60 -1.43 14.15
CA MET A 18 12.62 -1.77 12.73
C MET A 18 12.98 -3.25 12.51
N LYS A 19 13.95 -3.78 13.25
CA LYS A 19 14.32 -5.19 13.22
C LYS A 19 13.17 -6.08 13.71
N THR A 20 12.54 -5.72 14.82
CA THR A 20 11.39 -6.42 15.38
C THR A 20 10.22 -6.40 14.40
N GLY A 21 9.90 -5.25 13.82
CA GLY A 21 8.84 -5.10 12.82
C GLY A 21 9.09 -5.94 11.58
N SER A 22 10.34 -5.99 11.09
CA SER A 22 10.75 -6.81 9.96
C SER A 22 10.56 -8.32 10.24
N ALA A 23 10.94 -8.77 11.43
CA ALA A 23 10.76 -10.17 11.85
C ALA A 23 9.27 -10.53 11.93
N LEU A 24 8.45 -9.66 12.50
CA LEU A 24 7.00 -9.86 12.57
C LEU A 24 6.34 -9.86 11.19
N LYS A 25 6.78 -8.97 10.29
CA LYS A 25 6.34 -8.98 8.89
C LYS A 25 6.64 -10.32 8.23
N GLY A 26 7.89 -10.81 8.34
CA GLY A 26 8.27 -12.12 7.79
C GLY A 26 7.44 -13.26 8.34
N ALA A 27 7.14 -13.25 9.65
CA ALA A 27 6.30 -14.27 10.27
C ALA A 27 4.84 -14.22 9.75
N VAL A 28 4.29 -13.03 9.48
CA VAL A 28 2.96 -12.89 8.88
C VAL A 28 2.96 -13.32 7.41
N GLU A 29 4.01 -12.99 6.65
CA GLU A 29 4.16 -13.41 5.25
C GLU A 29 4.33 -14.92 5.09
N ALA A 30 4.84 -15.61 6.12
CA ALA A 30 4.95 -17.06 6.15
C ALA A 30 3.63 -17.80 6.50
N LEU A 31 2.57 -17.09 6.86
CA LEU A 31 1.27 -17.68 7.09
C LEU A 31 0.70 -18.28 5.80
N PRO A 32 -0.03 -19.40 5.87
CA PRO A 32 -0.72 -19.96 4.71
C PRO A 32 -1.65 -18.94 4.03
N GLU A 33 -1.69 -18.99 2.71
CA GLU A 33 -2.61 -18.14 1.94
C GLU A 33 -4.08 -18.30 2.40
N PRO A 34 -4.87 -17.23 2.40
CA PRO A 34 -4.57 -15.86 1.96
C PRO A 34 -3.87 -14.98 3.01
N GLY A 35 -3.35 -15.52 4.12
CA GLY A 35 -2.55 -14.82 5.11
C GLY A 35 -3.19 -13.53 5.63
N ALA A 36 -2.41 -12.43 5.63
CA ALA A 36 -2.87 -11.13 6.08
C ALA A 36 -3.95 -10.49 5.19
N LEU A 37 -4.13 -10.95 3.94
CA LEU A 37 -5.17 -10.45 3.05
C LEU A 37 -6.58 -10.71 3.60
N ARG A 38 -6.74 -11.78 4.38
CA ARG A 38 -7.99 -12.07 5.09
C ARG A 38 -8.39 -10.98 6.09
N ASP A 39 -7.41 -10.34 6.72
CA ASP A 39 -7.68 -9.24 7.66
C ASP A 39 -8.08 -7.97 6.89
N VAL A 40 -7.50 -7.74 5.73
CA VAL A 40 -7.89 -6.64 4.83
C VAL A 40 -9.33 -6.88 4.33
N GLU A 41 -9.66 -8.08 3.89
CA GLU A 41 -11.01 -8.46 3.45
C GLU A 41 -12.05 -8.23 4.58
N ALA A 42 -11.75 -8.69 5.79
CA ALA A 42 -12.63 -8.48 6.94
C ALA A 42 -12.82 -7.00 7.29
N ALA A 43 -11.74 -6.19 7.20
CA ALA A 43 -11.81 -4.75 7.41
C ALA A 43 -12.66 -4.04 6.34
N VAL A 44 -12.50 -4.41 5.07
CA VAL A 44 -13.31 -3.90 3.95
C VAL A 44 -14.78 -4.27 4.14
N ALA A 45 -15.06 -5.52 4.47
CA ALA A 45 -16.43 -5.97 4.73
C ALA A 45 -17.08 -5.21 5.91
N HIS A 46 -16.32 -4.98 6.99
CA HIS A 46 -16.79 -4.18 8.10
C HIS A 46 -17.04 -2.71 7.70
N ALA A 47 -16.11 -2.08 6.98
CA ALA A 47 -16.27 -0.71 6.51
C ALA A 47 -17.54 -0.54 5.66
N ALA A 48 -17.86 -1.51 4.81
CA ALA A 48 -19.08 -1.51 3.98
C ALA A 48 -20.36 -1.53 4.84
N THR A 49 -20.34 -2.07 6.05
CA THR A 49 -21.51 -2.04 6.96
C THR A 49 -21.75 -0.66 7.57
N LEU A 50 -20.71 0.19 7.65
CA LEU A 50 -20.80 1.53 8.24
C LEU A 50 -21.45 2.55 7.30
N VAL A 51 -21.38 2.30 5.99
CA VAL A 51 -21.98 3.14 4.95
C VAL A 51 -22.76 2.24 3.99
N PRO A 52 -23.99 1.84 4.32
CA PRO A 52 -24.78 0.94 3.47
C PRO A 52 -24.95 1.50 2.05
N GLY A 53 -24.60 0.69 1.05
CA GLY A 53 -24.59 1.11 -0.36
C GLY A 53 -23.40 1.99 -0.77
N GLY A 54 -22.53 2.36 0.18
CA GLY A 54 -21.32 3.11 -0.10
C GLY A 54 -20.19 2.25 -0.67
N LYS A 55 -19.23 2.93 -1.31
CA LYS A 55 -18.03 2.32 -1.86
C LYS A 55 -16.91 2.31 -0.80
N VAL A 56 -16.04 1.32 -0.83
CA VAL A 56 -14.91 1.21 0.10
C VAL A 56 -13.58 1.38 -0.64
N GLY A 57 -12.82 2.40 -0.25
CA GLY A 57 -11.44 2.60 -0.69
C GLY A 57 -10.43 2.00 0.30
N VAL A 58 -9.30 1.55 -0.22
CA VAL A 58 -8.18 1.04 0.60
C VAL A 58 -6.93 1.87 0.31
N VAL A 59 -6.24 2.31 1.36
CA VAL A 59 -4.93 2.97 1.25
C VAL A 59 -3.91 2.24 2.11
N GLY A 60 -2.70 2.11 1.61
CA GLY A 60 -1.62 1.46 2.36
C GLY A 60 -0.24 2.03 2.06
N PHE A 61 0.65 1.90 3.04
CA PHE A 61 1.99 2.48 3.04
C PHE A 61 3.04 1.38 3.19
N CYS A 62 4.14 1.44 2.45
CA CYS A 62 5.21 0.46 2.48
C CYS A 62 4.67 -0.97 2.22
N TRP A 63 4.86 -1.89 3.15
CA TRP A 63 4.23 -3.22 3.08
C TRP A 63 2.70 -3.14 2.97
N GLY A 64 2.07 -2.17 3.64
CA GLY A 64 0.64 -1.90 3.47
C GLY A 64 0.28 -1.50 2.03
N GLY A 65 1.17 -0.82 1.30
CA GLY A 65 0.99 -0.52 -0.12
C GLY A 65 0.95 -1.78 -0.99
N LEU A 66 1.83 -2.76 -0.74
CA LEU A 66 1.77 -4.07 -1.38
C LEU A 66 0.47 -4.81 -1.06
N MET A 67 0.05 -4.79 0.22
CA MET A 67 -1.21 -5.44 0.62
C MET A 67 -2.43 -4.78 -0.03
N THR A 68 -2.40 -3.46 -0.18
CA THR A 68 -3.43 -2.70 -0.90
C THR A 68 -3.47 -3.08 -2.39
N TRP A 69 -2.33 -3.21 -3.05
CA TRP A 69 -2.23 -3.73 -4.41
C TRP A 69 -2.85 -5.12 -4.55
N ARG A 70 -2.47 -6.04 -3.66
CA ARG A 70 -3.03 -7.41 -3.63
C ARG A 70 -4.53 -7.39 -3.39
N ALA A 71 -5.02 -6.55 -2.46
CA ALA A 71 -6.45 -6.38 -2.23
C ALA A 71 -7.18 -5.88 -3.49
N ALA A 72 -6.63 -4.89 -4.19
CA ALA A 72 -7.18 -4.40 -5.45
C ALA A 72 -7.25 -5.46 -6.54
N CYS A 73 -6.34 -6.44 -6.52
CA CYS A 73 -6.29 -7.52 -7.51
C CYS A 73 -7.14 -8.75 -7.14
N THR A 74 -7.61 -8.86 -5.89
CA THR A 74 -8.26 -10.10 -5.41
C THR A 74 -9.60 -9.90 -4.75
N LEU A 75 -9.89 -8.71 -4.22
CA LEU A 75 -11.12 -8.42 -3.47
C LEU A 75 -12.08 -7.55 -4.30
N PRO A 76 -13.16 -8.13 -4.87
CA PRO A 76 -14.14 -7.37 -5.65
C PRO A 76 -14.89 -6.31 -4.84
N SER A 77 -14.84 -6.40 -3.51
CA SER A 77 -15.44 -5.43 -2.58
C SER A 77 -14.62 -4.14 -2.43
N VAL A 78 -13.39 -4.08 -2.96
CA VAL A 78 -12.59 -2.85 -3.00
C VAL A 78 -12.99 -2.02 -4.20
N SER A 79 -13.44 -0.80 -3.98
CA SER A 79 -13.92 0.11 -5.04
C SER A 79 -12.81 1.00 -5.62
N ALA A 80 -11.77 1.31 -4.84
CA ALA A 80 -10.59 2.06 -5.27
C ALA A 80 -9.41 1.76 -4.33
N ALA A 81 -8.18 1.82 -4.84
CA ALA A 81 -6.98 1.50 -4.06
C ALA A 81 -5.87 2.53 -4.26
N VAL A 82 -5.19 2.94 -3.17
CA VAL A 82 -4.04 3.84 -3.23
C VAL A 82 -2.84 3.22 -2.52
N CYS A 83 -1.76 3.04 -3.27
CA CYS A 83 -0.54 2.39 -2.81
C CYS A 83 0.59 3.41 -2.66
N TYR A 84 1.07 3.63 -1.46
CA TYR A 84 2.25 4.46 -1.21
C TYR A 84 3.49 3.59 -1.08
N TYR A 85 4.48 3.81 -1.95
CA TYR A 85 5.78 3.14 -1.97
C TYR A 85 5.68 1.64 -1.59
N GLY A 86 4.79 0.91 -2.29
CA GLY A 86 4.49 -0.48 -2.03
C GLY A 86 5.70 -1.38 -2.30
N GLY A 87 6.44 -1.74 -1.24
CA GLY A 87 7.62 -2.59 -1.38
C GLY A 87 7.26 -3.97 -1.94
N GLY A 88 7.85 -4.31 -3.08
CA GLY A 88 7.61 -5.57 -3.77
C GLY A 88 6.49 -5.55 -4.83
N MET A 89 5.61 -4.53 -4.87
CA MET A 89 4.52 -4.50 -5.85
C MET A 89 5.01 -4.32 -7.30
N THR A 90 6.22 -3.78 -7.50
CA THR A 90 6.84 -3.64 -8.83
C THR A 90 7.60 -4.90 -9.29
N GLY A 91 7.70 -5.92 -8.44
CA GLY A 91 8.30 -7.20 -8.81
C GLY A 91 7.44 -7.94 -9.84
N GLU A 92 8.08 -8.74 -10.70
CA GLU A 92 7.45 -9.40 -11.86
C GLU A 92 6.15 -10.14 -11.50
N HIS A 93 6.16 -10.93 -10.43
CA HIS A 93 4.98 -11.68 -9.99
C HIS A 93 3.79 -10.76 -9.65
N GLU A 94 4.04 -9.66 -8.94
CA GLU A 94 3.00 -8.71 -8.55
C GLU A 94 2.59 -7.82 -9.72
N ALA A 95 3.53 -7.40 -10.56
CA ALA A 95 3.27 -6.56 -11.73
C ALA A 95 2.40 -7.28 -12.80
N ASN A 96 2.35 -8.61 -12.79
CA ASN A 96 1.52 -9.40 -13.70
C ASN A 96 0.08 -9.63 -13.20
N ARG A 97 -0.27 -9.19 -11.97
CA ARG A 97 -1.65 -9.27 -11.48
C ARG A 97 -2.55 -8.27 -12.21
N GLN A 98 -3.85 -8.54 -12.20
CA GLN A 98 -4.85 -7.63 -12.79
C GLN A 98 -5.68 -6.98 -11.67
N ALA A 99 -5.67 -5.66 -11.60
CA ALA A 99 -6.52 -4.93 -10.67
C ALA A 99 -8.00 -5.01 -11.07
N LEU A 100 -8.86 -5.24 -10.11
CA LEU A 100 -10.32 -5.31 -10.25
C LEU A 100 -11.00 -3.95 -10.09
N CYS A 101 -10.26 -2.95 -9.59
CA CYS A 101 -10.74 -1.58 -9.36
C CYS A 101 -9.68 -0.56 -9.81
N PRO A 102 -10.03 0.73 -9.91
CA PRO A 102 -9.06 1.81 -10.12
C PRO A 102 -7.97 1.81 -9.05
N VAL A 103 -6.72 2.01 -9.49
CA VAL A 103 -5.55 2.04 -8.61
C VAL A 103 -4.70 3.29 -8.88
N LEU A 104 -4.27 3.92 -7.79
CA LEU A 104 -3.29 4.99 -7.77
C LEU A 104 -2.05 4.53 -6.99
N ALA A 105 -0.86 4.77 -7.53
CA ALA A 105 0.40 4.42 -6.88
C ALA A 105 1.36 5.62 -6.79
N HIS A 106 1.96 5.79 -5.62
CA HIS A 106 2.93 6.83 -5.32
C HIS A 106 4.30 6.21 -5.02
N PHE A 107 5.35 6.63 -5.74
CA PHE A 107 6.72 6.15 -5.54
C PHE A 107 7.69 7.31 -5.33
N GLY A 108 8.82 7.03 -4.69
CA GLY A 108 9.94 7.96 -4.57
C GLY A 108 11.02 7.67 -5.61
N SER A 109 11.61 8.69 -6.21
CA SER A 109 12.73 8.53 -7.16
C SER A 109 14.07 8.23 -6.48
N LYS A 110 14.15 8.45 -5.17
CA LYS A 110 15.32 8.17 -4.34
C LYS A 110 15.13 6.94 -3.44
N ASP A 111 14.07 6.16 -3.69
CA ASP A 111 13.74 4.97 -2.92
C ASP A 111 14.80 3.87 -3.13
N HIS A 112 15.49 3.49 -2.07
CA HIS A 112 16.54 2.46 -2.10
C HIS A 112 16.00 1.02 -2.17
N TYR A 113 14.70 0.83 -1.90
CA TYR A 113 14.04 -0.49 -1.93
C TYR A 113 13.28 -0.74 -3.23
N ILE A 114 12.89 0.34 -3.95
CA ILE A 114 12.08 0.28 -5.16
C ILE A 114 12.78 1.11 -6.23
N SER A 115 13.47 0.45 -7.15
CA SER A 115 14.21 1.15 -8.21
C SER A 115 13.28 1.83 -9.21
N LEU A 116 13.69 2.97 -9.76
CA LEU A 116 12.95 3.64 -10.84
C LEU A 116 12.73 2.72 -12.05
N GLU A 117 13.71 1.88 -12.37
CA GLU A 117 13.59 0.90 -13.45
C GLU A 117 12.41 -0.05 -13.21
N SER A 118 12.25 -0.56 -11.98
CA SER A 118 11.12 -1.42 -11.63
C SER A 118 9.78 -0.68 -11.66
N VAL A 119 9.76 0.61 -11.30
CA VAL A 119 8.56 1.44 -11.40
C VAL A 119 8.16 1.67 -12.86
N GLU A 120 9.11 1.94 -13.75
CA GLU A 120 8.83 2.11 -15.18
C GLU A 120 8.36 0.78 -15.81
N ALA A 121 8.97 -0.35 -15.45
CA ALA A 121 8.50 -1.67 -15.87
C ALA A 121 7.06 -1.95 -15.38
N PHE A 122 6.75 -1.60 -14.14
CA PHE A 122 5.40 -1.72 -13.58
C PHE A 122 4.39 -0.85 -14.34
N LYS A 123 4.73 0.40 -14.68
CA LYS A 123 3.87 1.29 -15.49
C LYS A 123 3.55 0.68 -16.86
N LEU A 124 4.53 0.05 -17.49
CA LEU A 124 4.33 -0.63 -18.78
C LEU A 124 3.42 -1.86 -18.64
N ALA A 125 3.59 -2.65 -17.59
CA ALA A 125 2.77 -3.82 -17.31
C ALA A 125 1.34 -3.46 -16.88
N GLN A 126 1.17 -2.29 -16.22
CA GLN A 126 -0.08 -1.84 -15.63
C GLN A 126 -0.53 -0.46 -16.17
N PRO A 127 -0.87 -0.35 -17.46
CA PRO A 127 -1.17 0.94 -18.10
C PRO A 127 -2.45 1.63 -17.57
N LYS A 128 -3.28 0.91 -16.81
CA LYS A 128 -4.49 1.45 -16.17
C LYS A 128 -4.24 2.00 -14.77
N VAL A 129 -3.08 1.70 -14.17
CA VAL A 129 -2.70 2.22 -12.85
C VAL A 129 -2.17 3.63 -13.02
N GLN A 130 -2.72 4.58 -12.26
CA GLN A 130 -2.15 5.94 -12.20
C GLN A 130 -0.89 5.90 -11.34
N VAL A 131 0.26 6.28 -11.88
CA VAL A 131 1.55 6.24 -11.16
C VAL A 131 2.16 7.64 -11.11
N TYR A 132 2.47 8.08 -9.89
CA TYR A 132 3.23 9.31 -9.64
C TYR A 132 4.55 9.00 -8.96
N VAL A 133 5.60 9.69 -9.42
CA VAL A 133 6.95 9.60 -8.86
C VAL A 133 7.35 10.95 -8.30
N TYR A 134 7.89 10.97 -7.09
CA TYR A 134 8.29 12.17 -6.35
C TYR A 134 9.80 12.16 -6.12
N GLU A 135 10.43 13.32 -6.06
CA GLU A 135 11.83 13.43 -5.65
C GLU A 135 11.98 13.19 -4.13
N ALA A 136 11.77 11.96 -3.71
CA ALA A 136 11.71 11.55 -2.30
C ALA A 136 12.17 10.11 -2.12
N ASP A 137 12.51 9.74 -0.88
CA ASP A 137 12.92 8.40 -0.50
C ASP A 137 11.74 7.55 -0.02
N HIS A 138 11.99 6.26 0.28
CA HIS A 138 11.01 5.35 0.86
C HIS A 138 10.45 5.89 2.17
N GLY A 139 9.12 5.87 2.32
CA GLY A 139 8.46 6.37 3.53
C GLY A 139 8.31 7.89 3.59
N PHE A 140 8.42 8.59 2.46
CA PHE A 140 8.35 10.06 2.38
C PHE A 140 7.07 10.67 2.99
N ASN A 141 6.02 9.88 3.15
CA ASN A 141 4.75 10.33 3.75
C ASN A 141 4.67 10.10 5.27
N CYS A 142 5.73 9.57 5.90
CA CYS A 142 5.75 9.29 7.34
C CYS A 142 6.53 10.39 8.09
N GLY A 143 5.82 11.29 8.77
CA GLY A 143 6.40 12.42 9.50
C GLY A 143 7.33 12.04 10.65
N GLN A 144 7.36 10.77 11.07
CA GLN A 144 8.24 10.26 12.12
C GLN A 144 9.56 9.69 11.58
N ARG A 145 9.73 9.61 10.25
CA ARG A 145 10.94 9.08 9.61
C ARG A 145 11.83 10.19 9.09
N GLY A 146 13.14 9.97 9.12
CA GLY A 146 14.12 10.89 8.53
C GLY A 146 13.97 11.08 7.01
N SER A 147 13.29 10.16 6.34
CA SER A 147 12.96 10.23 4.91
C SER A 147 11.70 11.07 4.61
N TYR A 148 11.05 11.68 5.61
CA TYR A 148 9.87 12.49 5.39
C TYR A 148 10.14 13.67 4.45
N SER A 149 9.28 13.84 3.47
CA SER A 149 9.29 14.97 2.54
C SER A 149 7.93 15.67 2.56
N ALA A 150 7.84 16.82 3.23
CA ALA A 150 6.58 17.57 3.35
C ALA A 150 5.96 17.90 1.99
N ALA A 151 6.78 18.28 1.00
CA ALA A 151 6.31 18.62 -0.33
C ALA A 151 5.74 17.40 -1.08
N ALA A 152 6.47 16.27 -1.06
CA ALA A 152 6.00 15.03 -1.69
C ALA A 152 4.75 14.47 -0.98
N ALA A 153 4.73 14.51 0.35
CA ALA A 153 3.59 14.05 1.15
C ALA A 153 2.32 14.88 0.86
N ALA A 154 2.44 16.21 0.80
CA ALA A 154 1.31 17.10 0.49
C ALA A 154 0.75 16.84 -0.92
N GLN A 155 1.62 16.75 -1.94
CA GLN A 155 1.19 16.45 -3.31
C GLN A 155 0.55 15.06 -3.44
N ALA A 156 1.13 14.05 -2.79
CA ALA A 156 0.58 12.70 -2.82
C ALA A 156 -0.78 12.64 -2.12
N MET A 157 -0.95 13.34 -0.99
CA MET A 157 -2.22 13.42 -0.28
C MET A 157 -3.30 14.10 -1.12
N GLU A 158 -2.99 15.24 -1.74
CA GLU A 158 -3.91 15.94 -2.65
C GLU A 158 -4.42 15.02 -3.76
N ARG A 159 -3.52 14.30 -4.42
CA ARG A 159 -3.85 13.34 -5.48
C ARG A 159 -4.66 12.15 -4.96
N THR A 160 -4.34 11.66 -3.76
CA THR A 160 -5.09 10.60 -3.10
C THR A 160 -6.53 11.02 -2.81
N LEU A 161 -6.73 12.22 -2.27
CA LEU A 161 -8.07 12.72 -1.96
C LEU A 161 -8.89 12.98 -3.23
N ALA A 162 -8.27 13.56 -4.27
CA ALA A 162 -8.91 13.74 -5.57
C ALA A 162 -9.33 12.40 -6.18
N PHE A 163 -8.43 11.40 -6.18
CA PHE A 163 -8.69 10.07 -6.69
C PHE A 163 -9.83 9.36 -5.94
N PHE A 164 -9.82 9.39 -4.61
CA PHE A 164 -10.93 8.82 -3.85
C PHE A 164 -12.24 9.61 -4.04
N GLY A 165 -12.18 10.93 -4.17
CA GLY A 165 -13.36 11.75 -4.49
C GLY A 165 -14.01 11.36 -5.82
N GLU A 166 -13.19 11.01 -6.83
CA GLU A 166 -13.68 10.56 -8.14
C GLU A 166 -14.31 9.16 -8.10
N HIS A 167 -13.68 8.23 -7.38
CA HIS A 167 -14.05 6.81 -7.46
C HIS A 167 -14.96 6.32 -6.34
N LEU A 168 -15.06 7.03 -5.21
CA LEU A 168 -15.89 6.64 -4.06
C LEU A 168 -17.17 7.47 -3.93
N ALA A 169 -17.33 8.53 -4.70
CA ALA A 169 -18.57 9.30 -4.75
C ALA A 169 -19.75 8.48 -5.31
#